data_d9a24f9157f9229547ed78bb162156e3
#
_entry.id   d9a24f9157f9229547ed78bb162156e3
#
_cell.length_a   1.000
_cell.length_b   1.000
_cell.length_c   1.000
_cell.angle_alpha   90.00
_cell.angle_beta   90.00
_cell.angle_gamma   90.00
#
_symmetry.space_group_name_H-M   'P 1'
#
loop_
_entity.id
_entity.type
_entity.pdbx_description
1 polymer ?
#
loop_
_entity_poly.entity_id
_entity_poly.type
_entity_poly.pdbx_seq_one_letter_code
_entity_poly.pdbx_strand_id
1 'polypeptide(L)'
;MRVLLPALILPVLLAGCATSGDKQPEPKGIEKFTDDPRLGDEVKRLCFASSIDSFGNNDGNTFTVREGMDHYLIEVYGSCFNLDHAERIAIDATGSCLTKGDAIIVSDSISSFDRGTPGSTQRCVVKSMHAWDPQAEAASDAEAEAETPAEE
;
A
#
# COMPACT_ATOMS: atom_id res chain seq x y z
N MET A 1 -3.96 44.29 -71.91
CA MET A 1 -3.09 43.32 -71.22
C MET A 1 -3.38 43.42 -69.73
N ARG A 2 -4.16 42.47 -69.19
CA ARG A 2 -4.53 42.40 -67.75
C ARG A 2 -3.77 41.22 -67.14
N VAL A 3 -2.84 41.52 -66.26
CA VAL A 3 -2.08 40.53 -65.52
C VAL A 3 -2.86 40.20 -64.25
N LEU A 4 -3.31 38.97 -64.14
CA LEU A 4 -3.94 38.40 -62.93
C LEU A 4 -2.82 37.80 -62.08
N LEU A 5 -2.62 38.32 -60.86
CA LEU A 5 -1.80 37.70 -59.84
C LEU A 5 -2.64 36.65 -59.09
N PRO A 6 -2.18 35.42 -58.93
CA PRO A 6 -2.82 34.49 -58.04
C PRO A 6 -2.32 34.71 -56.59
N ALA A 7 -3.25 34.95 -55.66
CA ALA A 7 -3.00 34.99 -54.23
C ALA A 7 -2.73 33.59 -53.72
N LEU A 8 -1.50 33.38 -53.19
CA LEU A 8 -1.07 32.15 -52.55
C LEU A 8 -1.59 32.15 -51.10
N ILE A 9 -2.62 31.37 -50.84
CA ILE A 9 -3.14 31.14 -49.49
C ILE A 9 -2.35 29.99 -48.88
N LEU A 10 -1.52 30.32 -47.86
CA LEU A 10 -0.75 29.37 -47.07
C LEU A 10 -1.59 28.84 -45.95
N PRO A 11 -1.93 27.51 -45.86
CA PRO A 11 -2.60 26.99 -44.71
C PRO A 11 -1.62 26.84 -43.54
N VAL A 12 -1.86 27.56 -42.45
CA VAL A 12 -1.20 27.38 -41.17
C VAL A 12 -1.74 26.13 -40.49
N LEU A 13 -0.94 25.07 -40.53
CA LEU A 13 -1.20 23.85 -39.75
C LEU A 13 -0.89 24.12 -38.27
N LEU A 14 -1.90 24.35 -37.44
CA LEU A 14 -1.80 24.32 -36.00
C LEU A 14 -1.57 22.85 -35.57
N ALA A 15 -0.32 22.48 -35.39
CA ALA A 15 0.04 21.25 -34.69
C ALA A 15 -0.28 21.43 -33.20
N GLY A 16 -1.50 21.05 -32.80
CA GLY A 16 -1.87 20.90 -31.40
C GLY A 16 -1.09 19.73 -30.81
N CYS A 17 -0.09 20.01 -29.97
CA CYS A 17 0.48 18.99 -29.07
C CYS A 17 -0.59 18.63 -28.06
N ALA A 18 -1.30 17.53 -28.31
CA ALA A 18 -2.04 16.81 -27.27
C ALA A 18 -1.02 16.20 -26.31
N THR A 19 -0.71 16.91 -25.24
CA THR A 19 -0.06 16.30 -24.07
C THR A 19 -1.08 15.36 -23.46
N SER A 20 -1.04 14.09 -23.89
CA SER A 20 -1.61 12.99 -23.14
C SER A 20 -0.84 12.98 -21.81
N GLY A 21 -1.47 13.52 -20.76
CA GLY A 21 -0.95 13.38 -19.40
C GLY A 21 -0.92 11.88 -19.11
N ASP A 22 0.27 11.27 -19.24
CA ASP A 22 0.55 9.96 -18.68
C ASP A 22 0.30 10.09 -17.17
N LYS A 23 -0.89 9.68 -16.74
CA LYS A 23 -1.13 9.41 -15.33
C LYS A 23 -0.28 8.21 -15.01
N GLN A 24 0.89 8.46 -14.45
CA GLN A 24 1.72 7.43 -13.87
C GLN A 24 0.83 6.64 -12.89
N PRO A 25 0.75 5.31 -13.02
CA PRO A 25 -0.09 4.52 -12.14
C PRO A 25 0.32 4.80 -10.69
N GLU A 26 -0.65 5.08 -9.85
CA GLU A 26 -0.40 5.30 -8.42
C GLU A 26 0.27 4.05 -7.82
N PRO A 27 1.34 4.22 -7.02
CA PRO A 27 2.02 3.12 -6.36
C PRO A 27 1.02 2.33 -5.50
N LYS A 28 1.15 1.01 -5.49
CA LYS A 28 0.24 0.11 -4.77
C LYS A 28 1.01 -0.80 -3.84
N GLY A 29 0.36 -1.19 -2.76
CA GLY A 29 0.96 -2.10 -1.81
C GLY A 29 2.19 -1.49 -1.14
N ILE A 30 3.26 -2.28 -1.02
CA ILE A 30 4.51 -1.85 -0.37
C ILE A 30 5.18 -0.67 -1.10
N GLU A 31 4.95 -0.51 -2.41
CA GLU A 31 5.52 0.59 -3.19
C GLU A 31 5.09 1.97 -2.69
N LYS A 32 3.95 2.07 -2.01
CA LYS A 32 3.48 3.31 -1.37
C LYS A 32 4.41 3.79 -0.25
N PHE A 33 5.16 2.88 0.33
CA PHE A 33 5.99 3.09 1.50
C PHE A 33 7.49 3.11 1.19
N THR A 34 7.87 3.14 -0.11
CA THR A 34 9.28 3.06 -0.51
C THR A 34 10.16 4.15 0.12
N ASP A 35 9.61 5.35 0.27
CA ASP A 35 10.31 6.51 0.86
C ASP A 35 9.86 6.77 2.32
N ASP A 36 9.10 5.85 2.91
CA ASP A 36 8.60 5.98 4.27
C ASP A 36 9.67 5.49 5.27
N PRO A 37 10.12 6.33 6.21
CA PRO A 37 11.16 5.96 7.18
C PRO A 37 10.77 4.77 8.07
N ARG A 38 9.49 4.48 8.19
CA ARG A 38 8.98 3.34 8.96
C ARG A 38 9.20 2.00 8.28
N LEU A 39 9.40 2.00 6.94
CA LEU A 39 9.59 0.76 6.19
C LEU A 39 10.99 0.22 6.38
N GLY A 40 11.11 -0.94 7.03
CA GLY A 40 12.36 -1.66 7.22
C GLY A 40 12.57 -2.79 6.21
N ASP A 41 13.52 -3.65 6.51
CA ASP A 41 13.92 -4.77 5.65
C ASP A 41 12.80 -5.78 5.44
N GLU A 42 12.88 -6.49 4.29
CA GLU A 42 11.98 -7.61 4.01
C GLU A 42 12.23 -8.78 4.97
N VAL A 43 11.15 -9.25 5.59
CA VAL A 43 11.13 -10.38 6.52
C VAL A 43 10.59 -11.61 5.80
N LYS A 44 11.36 -12.68 5.74
CA LYS A 44 10.99 -13.89 5.00
C LYS A 44 9.90 -14.72 5.70
N ARG A 45 9.82 -14.62 7.01
CA ARG A 45 8.86 -15.36 7.83
C ARG A 45 8.61 -14.63 9.15
N LEU A 46 7.38 -14.69 9.60
CA LEU A 46 6.92 -14.23 10.91
C LEU A 46 6.50 -15.48 11.70
N CYS A 47 7.32 -15.86 12.67
CA CYS A 47 7.07 -17.06 13.46
C CYS A 47 6.19 -16.73 14.67
N PHE A 48 5.52 -17.77 15.18
CA PHE A 48 4.52 -17.61 16.24
C PHE A 48 3.35 -16.70 15.81
N ALA A 49 2.88 -16.92 14.59
CA ALA A 49 1.73 -16.17 14.04
C ALA A 49 0.48 -16.17 14.96
N SER A 50 0.40 -17.13 15.90
CA SER A 50 -0.60 -17.16 16.97
C SER A 50 -0.36 -16.12 18.07
N SER A 51 0.80 -15.47 18.10
CA SER A 51 1.19 -14.44 19.08
C SER A 51 1.00 -13.01 18.54
N ILE A 52 0.31 -12.86 17.42
CA ILE A 52 -0.07 -11.54 16.92
C ILE A 52 -1.07 -10.91 17.86
N ASP A 53 -0.68 -9.79 18.47
CA ASP A 53 -1.49 -9.09 19.48
C ASP A 53 -2.52 -8.16 18.84
N SER A 54 -2.18 -7.56 17.72
CA SER A 54 -3.04 -6.60 17.04
C SER A 54 -2.70 -6.46 15.57
N PHE A 55 -3.63 -5.89 14.82
CA PHE A 55 -3.45 -5.49 13.43
C PHE A 55 -4.09 -4.12 13.21
N GLY A 56 -3.70 -3.42 12.15
CA GLY A 56 -4.23 -2.10 11.83
C GLY A 56 -3.61 -1.49 10.59
N ASN A 57 -3.86 -0.18 10.37
CA ASN A 57 -3.40 0.57 9.20
C ASN A 57 -3.74 -0.14 7.89
N ASN A 58 -4.97 -0.63 7.80
CA ASN A 58 -5.45 -1.40 6.66
C ASN A 58 -5.65 -0.46 5.45
N ASP A 59 -5.06 -0.80 4.32
CA ASP A 59 -5.14 -0.03 3.08
C ASP A 59 -5.14 -0.98 1.88
N GLY A 60 -6.34 -1.41 1.48
CA GLY A 60 -6.59 -2.20 0.28
C GLY A 60 -5.88 -3.54 0.20
N ASN A 61 -4.57 -3.54 0.21
CA ASN A 61 -3.75 -4.74 0.14
C ASN A 61 -2.54 -4.74 1.08
N THR A 62 -2.45 -3.74 1.97
CA THR A 62 -1.43 -3.68 3.03
C THR A 62 -2.06 -3.50 4.39
N PHE A 63 -1.43 -4.04 5.41
CA PHE A 63 -1.82 -3.85 6.81
C PHE A 63 -0.63 -4.08 7.73
N THR A 64 -0.67 -3.49 8.92
CA THR A 64 0.34 -3.73 9.94
C THR A 64 -0.13 -4.79 10.93
N VAL A 65 0.81 -5.57 11.44
CA VAL A 65 0.61 -6.47 12.58
C VAL A 65 1.64 -6.16 13.65
N ARG A 66 1.27 -6.44 14.91
CA ARG A 66 2.16 -6.35 16.04
C ARG A 66 2.31 -7.71 16.71
N GLU A 67 3.54 -8.07 16.99
CA GLU A 67 3.91 -9.23 17.80
C GLU A 67 4.82 -8.77 18.94
N GLY A 68 4.29 -8.69 20.15
CA GLY A 68 5.01 -8.13 21.29
C GLY A 68 5.40 -6.67 21.07
N MET A 69 6.71 -6.42 20.90
CA MET A 69 7.24 -5.08 20.63
C MET A 69 7.55 -4.84 19.15
N ASP A 70 7.54 -5.89 18.34
CA ASP A 70 7.88 -5.82 16.93
C ASP A 70 6.63 -5.55 16.09
N HIS A 71 6.80 -4.72 15.05
CA HIS A 71 5.75 -4.42 14.11
C HIS A 71 6.19 -4.84 12.71
N TYR A 72 5.23 -5.25 11.91
CA TYR A 72 5.46 -5.69 10.53
C TYR A 72 4.40 -5.10 9.61
N LEU A 73 4.81 -4.68 8.42
CA LEU A 73 3.92 -4.31 7.33
C LEU A 73 3.79 -5.53 6.41
N ILE A 74 2.58 -5.99 6.20
CA ILE A 74 2.27 -7.15 5.36
C ILE A 74 1.54 -6.68 4.12
N GLU A 75 1.98 -7.13 2.95
CA GLU A 75 1.30 -6.96 1.68
C GLU A 75 0.69 -8.28 1.23
N VAL A 76 -0.55 -8.23 0.72
CA VAL A 76 -1.23 -9.37 0.12
C VAL A 76 -1.36 -9.22 -1.39
N TYR A 77 -1.49 -10.35 -2.12
CA TYR A 77 -1.72 -10.34 -3.56
C TYR A 77 -3.12 -9.82 -3.89
N GLY A 78 -3.19 -8.99 -4.92
CA GLY A 78 -4.46 -8.49 -5.47
C GLY A 78 -5.20 -7.56 -4.51
N SER A 79 -6.52 -7.54 -4.60
CA SER A 79 -7.38 -6.75 -3.74
C SER A 79 -8.00 -7.62 -2.65
N CYS A 80 -7.78 -7.23 -1.42
CA CYS A 80 -8.39 -7.86 -0.25
C CYS A 80 -9.50 -6.93 0.27
N PHE A 81 -10.68 -6.99 -0.34
CA PHE A 81 -11.77 -6.01 -0.15
C PHE A 81 -12.23 -5.86 1.30
N ASN A 82 -12.18 -6.96 2.07
CA ASN A 82 -12.60 -6.91 3.47
C ASN A 82 -11.51 -6.36 4.40
N LEU A 83 -10.30 -6.12 3.88
CA LEU A 83 -9.16 -5.67 4.69
C LEU A 83 -9.38 -4.26 5.25
N ASP A 84 -9.91 -3.34 4.44
CA ASP A 84 -10.13 -1.94 4.85
C ASP A 84 -11.13 -1.80 6.01
N HIS A 85 -12.01 -2.78 6.13
CA HIS A 85 -13.05 -2.82 7.17
C HIS A 85 -12.89 -4.02 8.11
N ALA A 86 -11.69 -4.60 8.15
CA ALA A 86 -11.42 -5.79 8.93
C ALA A 86 -11.60 -5.54 10.43
N GLU A 87 -12.50 -6.30 11.03
CA GLU A 87 -12.66 -6.37 12.49
C GLU A 87 -11.87 -7.54 13.09
N ARG A 88 -11.57 -8.55 12.27
CA ARG A 88 -10.81 -9.73 12.68
C ARG A 88 -9.94 -10.25 11.55
N ILE A 89 -8.77 -10.77 11.93
CA ILE A 89 -7.91 -11.55 11.04
C ILE A 89 -7.61 -12.90 11.69
N ALA A 90 -7.41 -13.92 10.87
CA ALA A 90 -6.86 -15.20 11.28
C ALA A 90 -5.74 -15.60 10.34
N ILE A 91 -4.73 -16.27 10.87
CA ILE A 91 -3.59 -16.76 10.11
C ILE A 91 -3.90 -18.15 9.57
N ASP A 92 -3.75 -18.32 8.25
CA ASP A 92 -3.87 -19.59 7.55
C ASP A 92 -2.49 -19.95 6.95
N ALA A 93 -1.61 -20.44 7.82
CA ALA A 93 -0.27 -20.87 7.50
C ALA A 93 -0.10 -22.38 7.69
N THR A 94 0.73 -22.99 6.85
CA THR A 94 0.99 -24.45 6.92
C THR A 94 1.78 -24.86 8.15
N GLY A 95 2.40 -23.91 8.86
CA GLY A 95 3.20 -24.15 10.06
C GLY A 95 2.97 -23.09 11.13
N SER A 96 3.89 -23.01 12.08
CA SER A 96 3.87 -22.00 13.14
C SER A 96 4.34 -20.61 12.67
N CYS A 97 4.86 -20.50 11.47
CA CYS A 97 5.34 -19.26 10.89
C CYS A 97 4.50 -18.88 9.67
N LEU A 98 4.12 -17.62 9.58
CA LEU A 98 3.58 -17.01 8.37
C LEU A 98 4.71 -16.73 7.39
N THR A 99 4.52 -17.12 6.13
CA THR A 99 5.50 -16.94 5.06
C THR A 99 4.81 -16.41 3.81
N LYS A 100 5.60 -15.94 2.85
CA LYS A 100 5.10 -15.62 1.51
C LYS A 100 4.38 -16.81 0.90
N GLY A 101 3.16 -16.61 0.41
CA GLY A 101 2.30 -17.65 -0.17
C GLY A 101 1.32 -18.27 0.81
N ASP A 102 1.53 -18.14 2.12
CA ASP A 102 0.50 -18.42 3.11
C ASP A 102 -0.63 -17.39 3.02
N ALA A 103 -1.65 -17.52 3.81
CA ALA A 103 -2.76 -16.60 3.74
C ALA A 103 -3.19 -16.08 5.11
N ILE A 104 -3.90 -14.97 5.05
CA ILE A 104 -4.73 -14.49 6.14
C ILE A 104 -6.19 -14.61 5.74
N ILE A 105 -7.03 -14.87 6.70
CA ILE A 105 -8.49 -14.82 6.59
C ILE A 105 -8.93 -13.52 7.24
N VAL A 106 -9.58 -12.66 6.48
CA VAL A 106 -10.05 -11.36 6.93
C VAL A 106 -11.54 -11.37 7.04
N SER A 107 -12.08 -10.76 8.08
CA SER A 107 -13.51 -10.64 8.29
C SER A 107 -13.90 -9.22 8.69
N ASP A 108 -14.99 -8.74 8.12
CA ASP A 108 -15.66 -7.47 8.44
C ASP A 108 -16.69 -7.62 9.59
N SER A 109 -16.74 -8.78 10.23
CA SER A 109 -17.67 -9.06 11.32
C SER A 109 -17.06 -9.96 12.39
N ILE A 110 -17.22 -9.58 13.64
CA ILE A 110 -16.77 -10.35 14.80
C ILE A 110 -17.41 -11.74 14.86
N SER A 111 -18.65 -11.88 14.39
CA SER A 111 -19.42 -13.12 14.48
C SER A 111 -19.27 -14.06 13.28
N SER A 112 -18.63 -13.65 12.21
CA SER A 112 -18.59 -14.41 10.96
C SER A 112 -17.68 -15.62 10.98
N PHE A 113 -16.61 -15.61 11.77
CA PHE A 113 -15.73 -16.76 11.97
C PHE A 113 -16.46 -17.92 12.64
N ASP A 114 -17.39 -17.61 13.54
CA ASP A 114 -18.13 -18.62 14.33
C ASP A 114 -19.33 -19.21 13.57
N ARG A 115 -19.87 -18.50 12.59
CA ARG A 115 -21.13 -18.87 11.92
C ARG A 115 -21.00 -19.25 10.46
N GLY A 116 -19.80 -19.08 9.86
CA GLY A 116 -19.57 -19.42 8.46
C GLY A 116 -20.49 -18.69 7.49
N THR A 117 -20.84 -17.43 7.78
CA THR A 117 -21.70 -16.63 6.92
C THR A 117 -21.00 -16.39 5.58
N PRO A 118 -21.56 -16.85 4.45
CA PRO A 118 -20.93 -16.64 3.15
C PRO A 118 -20.75 -15.16 2.84
N GLY A 119 -19.55 -14.77 2.39
CA GLY A 119 -19.23 -13.40 1.95
C GLY A 119 -18.70 -12.48 3.05
N SER A 120 -18.75 -12.86 4.32
CA SER A 120 -18.20 -12.07 5.43
C SER A 120 -16.73 -12.35 5.72
N THR A 121 -16.14 -13.32 5.07
CA THR A 121 -14.72 -13.66 5.18
C THR A 121 -14.07 -13.74 3.81
N GLN A 122 -12.82 -13.27 3.72
CA GLN A 122 -12.01 -13.35 2.52
C GLN A 122 -10.63 -13.92 2.86
N ARG A 123 -10.16 -14.83 2.00
CA ARG A 123 -8.80 -15.38 2.09
C ARG A 123 -7.87 -14.55 1.23
N CYS A 124 -6.86 -13.93 1.84
CA CYS A 124 -5.90 -13.05 1.18
C CYS A 124 -4.49 -13.67 1.31
N VAL A 125 -3.82 -13.86 0.18
CA VAL A 125 -2.50 -14.54 0.13
C VAL A 125 -1.38 -13.53 0.36
N VAL A 126 -0.46 -13.83 1.25
CA VAL A 126 0.68 -12.97 1.59
C VAL A 126 1.65 -12.87 0.41
N LYS A 127 1.96 -11.65 0.00
CA LYS A 127 2.92 -11.32 -1.06
C LYS A 127 4.30 -11.00 -0.52
N SER A 128 4.37 -10.15 0.51
CA SER A 128 5.63 -9.77 1.20
C SER A 128 5.34 -9.33 2.63
N MET A 129 6.38 -9.32 3.43
CA MET A 129 6.34 -8.85 4.82
C MET A 129 7.61 -8.02 5.06
N HIS A 130 7.49 -6.92 5.75
CA HIS A 130 8.59 -6.02 6.08
C HIS A 130 8.55 -5.67 7.56
N ALA A 131 9.72 -5.44 8.15
CA ALA A 131 9.77 -4.80 9.45
C ALA A 131 9.14 -3.41 9.36
N TRP A 132 8.48 -2.98 10.42
CA TRP A 132 7.81 -1.70 10.49
C TRP A 132 8.12 -1.00 11.79
N ASP A 133 8.70 0.21 11.72
CA ASP A 133 8.97 1.02 12.90
C ASP A 133 7.97 2.19 13.01
N PRO A 134 6.92 2.07 13.81
CA PRO A 134 5.92 3.12 13.94
C PRO A 134 6.48 4.41 14.56
N GLN A 135 7.68 4.39 15.14
CA GLN A 135 8.31 5.55 15.80
C GLN A 135 9.27 6.31 14.89
N ALA A 136 9.69 5.72 13.77
CA ALA A 136 10.64 6.35 12.84
C ALA A 136 10.10 7.66 12.24
N GLU A 137 8.78 7.78 12.04
CA GLU A 137 8.14 9.02 11.57
C GLU A 137 8.32 10.17 12.56
N ALA A 138 8.12 9.91 13.85
CA ALA A 138 8.30 10.92 14.89
C ALA A 138 9.76 11.39 15.03
N ALA A 139 10.71 10.51 14.74
CA ALA A 139 12.13 10.86 14.75
C ALA A 139 12.51 11.77 13.57
N SER A 140 11.97 11.50 12.37
CA SER A 140 12.22 12.32 11.18
C SER A 140 11.64 13.74 11.30
N ASP A 141 10.48 13.87 11.90
CA ASP A 141 9.83 15.17 12.16
C ASP A 141 10.61 16.00 13.18
N ALA A 142 11.16 15.35 14.22
CA ALA A 142 11.96 16.01 15.23
C ALA A 142 13.31 16.53 14.69
N GLU A 143 13.93 15.80 13.75
CA GLU A 143 15.16 16.26 13.08
C GLU A 143 14.89 17.43 12.13
N ALA A 144 13.76 17.43 11.43
CA ALA A 144 13.37 18.52 10.53
C ALA A 144 13.09 19.84 11.29
N GLU A 145 12.49 19.78 12.48
CA GLU A 145 12.26 20.96 13.32
C GLU A 145 13.55 21.54 13.92
N ALA A 146 14.56 20.70 14.17
CA ALA A 146 15.83 21.12 14.74
C ALA A 146 16.75 21.85 13.73
N GLU A 147 16.56 21.64 12.44
CA GLU A 147 17.34 22.28 11.37
C GLU A 147 16.81 23.66 10.92
N THR A 148 15.70 24.14 11.47
CA THR A 148 15.21 25.48 11.14
C THR A 148 16.04 26.50 11.91
N PRO A 149 16.96 27.27 11.26
CA PRO A 149 17.71 28.32 11.95
C PRO A 149 16.76 29.43 12.38
N ALA A 150 16.84 29.86 13.63
CA ALA A 150 16.18 31.04 14.10
C ALA A 150 16.76 32.24 13.31
N GLU A 151 16.03 32.75 12.33
CA GLU A 151 16.34 34.02 11.69
C GLU A 151 16.09 35.16 12.71
N GLU A 152 17.16 35.79 13.11
CA GLU A 152 17.22 37.03 13.91
C GLU A 152 17.14 38.25 12.96
#